data_6b1977f0ca337803c295c5924ecc5ee7
#
_entry.id   6b1977f0ca337803c295c5924ecc5ee7
#
_cell.length_a   1.000
_cell.length_b   1.000
_cell.length_c   1.000
_cell.angle_alpha   90.00
_cell.angle_beta   90.00
_cell.angle_gamma   90.00
#
_symmetry.space_group_name_H-M   'P 1'
#
loop_
_entity.id
_entity.type
_entity.pdbx_description
1 polymer ?
#
loop_
_entity_poly.entity_id
_entity_poly.type
_entity_poly.pdbx_seq_one_letter_code
_entity_poly.pdbx_strand_id
1 'polypeptide(L)'
;MKKSVQAGKYIVSDFIASSVVWLLFNLIRYEEVAVYEGFDTVGAFLLHIPSLKGQLLIPFFWFVLYWFSGYYNKPFGKSRLTELFSTLGSVSIGVVILFFALVLNDLPRSYHVYYDMFFSLWGLQFVLTYIPRLLITQAGLRKIKCREWALNVLMIGAGKKAACIADDLYGLGYNIVGFVSDGTEKKGGVAGDRVIGRLESLPVIVEEKKVDELVVALETVDNNRLMDILYSLYCYKRPIKILADKSSSLSQVKIKAIKGVPLVDVTDNNFLPIEQNVKLFMDKTLSLIFLVLLSPLFLYIAWRVKRDSPGPVFFSQERIGYMGEPFMIYKFRTMYTNAEEEGPLLSSEDDSRITPFGRVMRKYRLDELPQFWNVLKGDMSLVGPRPERKYFIERIVRKAPFYYLLHNVRPGITSLGMVKYGYAGSVDEMIERLEYD
;
A
#
# COMPACT_ATOMS: atom_id res chain seq x y z
N MET A 1 -1.27 -14.69 -0.01
CA MET A 1 -0.73 -15.68 0.96
C MET A 1 0.80 -15.71 1.02
N LYS A 2 1.55 -15.96 -0.09
CA LYS A 2 3.03 -16.03 -0.10
C LYS A 2 3.73 -14.75 0.41
N LYS A 3 3.24 -13.54 0.03
CA LYS A 3 3.79 -12.24 0.49
C LYS A 3 3.64 -12.05 2.00
N SER A 4 2.49 -12.40 2.57
CA SER A 4 2.23 -12.29 4.01
C SER A 4 3.10 -13.23 4.84
N VAL A 5 3.29 -14.47 4.37
CA VAL A 5 4.17 -15.44 5.04
C VAL A 5 5.63 -14.96 5.08
N GLN A 6 6.11 -14.38 3.97
CA GLN A 6 7.49 -13.85 3.92
C GLN A 6 7.66 -12.62 4.83
N ALA A 7 6.68 -11.70 4.82
CA ALA A 7 6.69 -10.56 5.73
C ALA A 7 6.66 -11.01 7.21
N GLY A 8 5.83 -12.01 7.54
CA GLY A 8 5.78 -12.59 8.88
C GLY A 8 7.12 -13.13 9.38
N LYS A 9 7.91 -13.77 8.50
CA LYS A 9 9.26 -14.25 8.86
C LYS A 9 10.20 -13.11 9.22
N TYR A 10 10.18 -12.00 8.49
CA TYR A 10 10.98 -10.83 8.83
C TYR A 10 10.54 -10.23 10.17
N ILE A 11 9.23 -10.08 10.42
CA ILE A 11 8.71 -9.51 11.67
C ILE A 11 9.15 -10.35 12.86
N VAL A 12 8.98 -11.66 12.80
CA VAL A 12 9.38 -12.57 13.89
C VAL A 12 10.90 -12.53 14.11
N SER A 13 11.69 -12.57 13.02
CA SER A 13 13.14 -12.50 13.08
C SER A 13 13.64 -11.19 13.70
N ASP A 14 13.06 -10.05 13.28
CA ASP A 14 13.45 -8.74 13.79
C ASP A 14 13.09 -8.58 15.27
N PHE A 15 11.94 -9.12 15.69
CA PHE A 15 11.51 -9.09 17.09
C PHE A 15 12.46 -9.92 17.97
N ILE A 16 12.81 -11.13 17.56
CA ILE A 16 13.77 -11.99 18.27
C ILE A 16 15.14 -11.32 18.30
N ALA A 17 15.65 -10.84 17.15
CA ALA A 17 16.93 -10.16 17.07
C ALA A 17 17.00 -8.96 18.03
N SER A 18 16.00 -8.11 18.02
CA SER A 18 15.95 -6.92 18.90
C SER A 18 15.86 -7.29 20.39
N SER A 19 15.15 -8.38 20.72
CA SER A 19 15.09 -8.90 22.09
C SER A 19 16.47 -9.39 22.57
N VAL A 20 17.17 -10.13 21.72
CA VAL A 20 18.51 -10.65 22.01
C VAL A 20 19.52 -9.49 22.12
N VAL A 21 19.46 -8.53 21.19
CA VAL A 21 20.33 -7.34 21.23
C VAL A 21 20.15 -6.57 22.54
N TRP A 22 18.91 -6.33 22.96
CA TRP A 22 18.66 -5.58 24.19
C TRP A 22 19.15 -6.33 25.41
N LEU A 23 19.01 -7.66 25.44
CA LEU A 23 19.59 -8.48 26.51
C LEU A 23 21.11 -8.37 26.56
N LEU A 24 21.78 -8.54 25.40
CA LEU A 24 23.25 -8.43 25.31
C LEU A 24 23.73 -7.01 25.67
N PHE A 25 23.02 -6.01 25.21
CA PHE A 25 23.34 -4.62 25.56
C PHE A 25 23.18 -4.33 27.07
N ASN A 26 22.17 -4.90 27.71
CA ASN A 26 22.04 -4.80 29.16
C ASN A 26 23.19 -5.49 29.93
N LEU A 27 23.82 -6.52 29.37
CA LEU A 27 25.03 -7.09 29.98
C LEU A 27 26.21 -6.11 29.94
N ILE A 28 26.40 -5.45 28.79
CA ILE A 28 27.42 -4.38 28.66
C ILE A 28 27.10 -3.23 29.62
N ARG A 29 25.86 -2.80 29.65
CA ARG A 29 25.38 -1.73 30.53
C ARG A 29 25.55 -2.06 32.01
N TYR A 30 25.44 -3.33 32.39
CA TYR A 30 25.69 -3.78 33.77
C TYR A 30 27.16 -3.54 34.16
N GLU A 31 28.11 -3.88 33.34
CA GLU A 31 29.53 -3.71 33.62
C GLU A 31 29.92 -2.24 33.72
N GLU A 32 29.36 -1.38 32.89
CA GLU A 32 29.77 0.02 32.75
C GLU A 32 28.98 0.99 33.68
N VAL A 33 27.77 0.66 34.09
CA VAL A 33 26.87 1.56 34.84
C VAL A 33 26.29 0.93 36.09
N ALA A 34 25.66 -0.24 35.98
CA ALA A 34 24.80 -0.80 37.02
C ALA A 34 25.58 -1.21 38.28
N VAL A 35 26.84 -1.59 38.15
CA VAL A 35 27.76 -1.89 39.26
C VAL A 35 27.92 -0.66 40.17
N TYR A 36 27.88 0.54 39.62
CA TYR A 36 27.98 1.81 40.36
C TYR A 36 26.65 2.28 40.92
N GLU A 37 25.54 1.79 40.38
CA GLU A 37 24.19 2.04 40.90
C GLU A 37 23.83 1.11 42.08
N GLY A 38 24.73 0.21 42.50
CA GLY A 38 24.56 -0.66 43.67
C GLY A 38 23.91 -2.01 43.37
N PHE A 39 23.98 -2.49 42.12
CA PHE A 39 23.51 -3.85 41.79
C PHE A 39 24.64 -4.87 42.01
N ASP A 40 24.48 -5.77 42.99
CA ASP A 40 25.48 -6.79 43.31
C ASP A 40 25.60 -7.91 42.28
N THR A 41 24.54 -8.18 41.52
CA THR A 41 24.50 -9.26 40.55
C THR A 41 23.80 -8.86 39.25
N VAL A 42 24.26 -9.47 38.14
CA VAL A 42 23.63 -9.32 36.80
C VAL A 42 22.14 -9.70 36.86
N GLY A 43 21.82 -10.78 37.61
CA GLY A 43 20.44 -11.23 37.76
C GLY A 43 19.53 -10.19 38.42
N ALA A 44 20.01 -9.53 39.47
CA ALA A 44 19.28 -8.45 40.15
C ALA A 44 19.01 -7.27 39.21
N PHE A 45 19.99 -6.87 38.39
CA PHE A 45 19.85 -5.80 37.40
C PHE A 45 18.89 -6.18 36.28
N LEU A 46 18.98 -7.38 35.70
CA LEU A 46 18.09 -7.82 34.61
C LEU A 46 16.63 -8.00 35.07
N LEU A 47 16.42 -8.42 36.31
CA LEU A 47 15.09 -8.57 36.89
C LEU A 47 14.50 -7.28 37.47
N HIS A 48 15.28 -6.21 37.50
CA HIS A 48 14.78 -4.90 37.92
C HIS A 48 13.69 -4.40 36.96
N ILE A 49 12.66 -3.77 37.51
CA ILE A 49 11.45 -3.38 36.78
C ILE A 49 11.76 -2.54 35.51
N PRO A 50 12.64 -1.52 35.53
CA PRO A 50 13.05 -0.77 34.34
C PRO A 50 13.70 -1.65 33.27
N SER A 51 14.58 -2.58 33.63
CA SER A 51 15.22 -3.51 32.68
C SER A 51 14.23 -4.45 32.02
N LEU A 52 13.27 -5.00 32.80
CA LEU A 52 12.17 -5.84 32.29
C LEU A 52 11.24 -5.05 31.38
N LYS A 53 10.90 -3.80 31.71
CA LYS A 53 10.11 -2.93 30.83
C LYS A 53 10.85 -2.67 29.53
N GLY A 54 12.16 -2.40 29.58
CA GLY A 54 12.99 -2.25 28.39
C GLY A 54 12.99 -3.49 27.53
N GLN A 55 13.14 -4.69 28.13
CA GLN A 55 13.11 -5.96 27.41
C GLN A 55 11.81 -6.21 26.65
N LEU A 56 10.68 -5.66 27.11
CA LEU A 56 9.40 -5.75 26.43
C LEU A 56 9.19 -4.64 25.40
N LEU A 57 9.56 -3.40 25.75
CA LEU A 57 9.25 -2.22 24.93
C LEU A 57 10.22 -2.02 23.74
N ILE A 58 11.50 -2.34 23.92
CA ILE A 58 12.51 -2.09 22.88
C ILE A 58 12.30 -2.93 21.62
N PRO A 59 11.97 -4.24 21.68
CA PRO A 59 11.61 -4.99 20.48
C PRO A 59 10.39 -4.42 19.76
N PHE A 60 9.40 -3.92 20.52
CA PHE A 60 8.23 -3.26 19.94
C PHE A 60 8.59 -1.93 19.27
N PHE A 61 9.47 -1.13 19.88
CA PHE A 61 10.01 0.10 19.28
C PHE A 61 10.67 -0.21 17.91
N TRP A 62 11.53 -1.24 17.82
CA TRP A 62 12.17 -1.63 16.59
C TRP A 62 11.17 -2.12 15.54
N PHE A 63 10.16 -2.89 15.94
CA PHE A 63 9.08 -3.30 15.06
C PHE A 63 8.36 -2.10 14.44
N VAL A 64 8.00 -1.11 15.27
CA VAL A 64 7.32 0.12 14.82
C VAL A 64 8.22 0.91 13.87
N LEU A 65 9.50 1.08 14.19
CA LEU A 65 10.46 1.80 13.35
C LEU A 65 10.64 1.12 11.98
N TYR A 66 10.79 -0.21 11.94
CA TYR A 66 10.92 -0.95 10.70
C TYR A 66 9.61 -0.96 9.89
N TRP A 67 8.47 -0.93 10.55
CA TRP A 67 7.19 -0.75 9.89
C TRP A 67 7.09 0.64 9.26
N PHE A 68 7.44 1.70 9.97
CA PHE A 68 7.46 3.06 9.40
C PHE A 68 8.44 3.19 8.23
N SER A 69 9.60 2.56 8.29
CA SER A 69 10.55 2.54 7.17
C SER A 69 10.00 1.85 5.90
N GLY A 70 8.85 1.17 6.00
CA GLY A 70 8.23 0.43 4.91
C GLY A 70 8.94 -0.90 4.60
N TYR A 71 9.80 -1.36 5.50
CA TYR A 71 10.61 -2.56 5.28
C TYR A 71 9.76 -3.80 4.96
N TYR A 72 8.60 -3.94 5.59
CA TYR A 72 7.72 -5.11 5.44
C TYR A 72 6.77 -5.04 4.23
N ASN A 73 6.64 -3.87 3.55
CA ASN A 73 5.65 -3.67 2.48
C ASN A 73 5.97 -4.48 1.22
N LYS A 74 7.27 -4.61 0.86
CA LYS A 74 7.72 -5.32 -0.35
C LYS A 74 8.70 -6.45 0.04
N PRO A 75 8.18 -7.61 0.53
CA PRO A 75 9.03 -8.71 1.04
C PRO A 75 9.78 -9.47 -0.06
N PHE A 76 9.41 -9.29 -1.32
CA PHE A 76 10.09 -9.88 -2.47
C PHE A 76 10.78 -8.82 -3.33
N GLY A 77 11.80 -9.24 -4.08
CA GLY A 77 12.50 -8.36 -5.03
C GLY A 77 13.58 -7.47 -4.41
N LYS A 78 13.90 -7.64 -3.12
CA LYS A 78 15.01 -6.92 -2.48
C LYS A 78 16.35 -7.44 -2.97
N SER A 79 17.29 -6.54 -3.30
CA SER A 79 18.68 -6.87 -3.56
C SER A 79 19.45 -6.90 -2.24
N ARG A 80 20.64 -7.54 -2.24
CA ARG A 80 21.54 -7.55 -1.07
C ARG A 80 21.96 -6.15 -0.65
N LEU A 81 22.23 -5.27 -1.62
CA LEU A 81 22.59 -3.87 -1.36
C LEU A 81 21.42 -3.06 -0.79
N THR A 82 20.21 -3.25 -1.34
CA THR A 82 19.00 -2.61 -0.79
C THR A 82 18.77 -3.05 0.66
N GLU A 83 18.96 -4.33 0.97
CA GLU A 83 18.85 -4.88 2.31
C GLU A 83 19.88 -4.24 3.27
N LEU A 84 21.14 -4.13 2.81
CA LEU A 84 22.22 -3.51 3.57
C LEU A 84 21.89 -2.06 3.93
N PHE A 85 21.66 -1.22 2.91
CA PHE A 85 21.42 0.22 3.12
C PHE A 85 20.14 0.52 3.88
N SER A 86 19.06 -0.23 3.61
CA SER A 86 17.79 -0.07 4.34
C SER A 86 17.94 -0.43 5.82
N THR A 87 18.65 -1.52 6.12
CA THR A 87 18.90 -1.93 7.51
C THR A 87 19.84 -0.96 8.21
N LEU A 88 20.93 -0.56 7.55
CA LEU A 88 21.90 0.40 8.07
C LEU A 88 21.21 1.73 8.44
N GLY A 89 20.44 2.30 7.52
CA GLY A 89 19.74 3.55 7.75
C GLY A 89 18.72 3.47 8.89
N SER A 90 17.88 2.42 8.89
CA SER A 90 16.89 2.23 9.96
C SER A 90 17.54 1.99 11.33
N VAL A 91 18.61 1.20 11.40
CA VAL A 91 19.34 0.95 12.65
C VAL A 91 19.99 2.22 13.16
N SER A 92 20.64 2.99 12.28
CA SER A 92 21.29 4.25 12.68
C SER A 92 20.29 5.24 13.28
N ILE A 93 19.15 5.41 12.64
CA ILE A 93 18.08 6.29 13.17
C ILE A 93 17.56 5.77 14.52
N GLY A 94 17.28 4.47 14.62
CA GLY A 94 16.74 3.88 15.83
C GLY A 94 17.71 3.93 17.01
N VAL A 95 19.00 3.68 16.78
CA VAL A 95 20.01 3.77 17.85
C VAL A 95 20.20 5.20 18.32
N VAL A 96 20.18 6.19 17.42
CA VAL A 96 20.23 7.61 17.82
C VAL A 96 19.04 7.96 18.73
N ILE A 97 17.82 7.55 18.35
CA ILE A 97 16.63 7.78 19.18
C ILE A 97 16.77 7.11 20.55
N LEU A 98 17.17 5.84 20.61
CA LEU A 98 17.33 5.10 21.87
C LEU A 98 18.46 5.67 22.73
N PHE A 99 19.55 6.12 22.12
CA PHE A 99 20.65 6.75 22.81
C PHE A 99 20.19 8.00 23.56
N PHE A 100 19.51 8.92 22.89
CA PHE A 100 19.00 10.13 23.52
C PHE A 100 17.85 9.88 24.52
N ALA A 101 17.02 8.87 24.27
CA ALA A 101 15.87 8.58 25.12
C ALA A 101 16.24 7.80 26.41
N LEU A 102 17.23 6.93 26.37
CA LEU A 102 17.52 5.99 27.44
C LEU A 102 18.97 6.04 27.90
N VAL A 103 19.95 5.92 27.00
CA VAL A 103 21.36 5.76 27.35
C VAL A 103 21.97 7.04 27.91
N LEU A 104 21.54 8.20 27.42
CA LEU A 104 22.04 9.49 27.92
C LEU A 104 21.62 9.78 29.38
N ASN A 105 20.59 9.11 29.89
CA ASN A 105 20.16 9.25 31.30
C ASN A 105 20.99 8.40 32.25
N ASP A 106 21.81 7.47 31.77
CA ASP A 106 22.76 6.72 32.59
C ASP A 106 23.89 7.66 33.08
N LEU A 107 24.45 7.42 34.24
CA LEU A 107 25.54 8.20 34.80
C LEU A 107 26.85 7.40 34.81
N PRO A 108 27.52 7.24 33.65
CA PRO A 108 28.76 6.50 33.57
C PRO A 108 29.93 7.27 34.18
N ARG A 109 31.01 6.58 34.54
CA ARG A 109 32.21 7.18 35.11
C ARG A 109 32.93 8.16 34.19
N SER A 110 32.85 7.94 32.88
CA SER A 110 33.53 8.71 31.86
C SER A 110 32.66 8.90 30.66
N TYR A 111 32.80 10.03 29.95
CA TYR A 111 32.10 10.27 28.69
C TYR A 111 32.48 9.29 27.59
N HIS A 112 33.63 8.63 27.66
CA HIS A 112 34.02 7.59 26.70
C HIS A 112 33.04 6.40 26.70
N VAL A 113 32.48 6.05 27.86
CA VAL A 113 31.52 4.96 28.00
C VAL A 113 30.27 5.19 27.14
N TYR A 114 29.87 6.44 26.94
CA TYR A 114 28.74 6.74 26.05
C TYR A 114 29.03 6.35 24.60
N TYR A 115 30.27 6.55 24.12
CA TYR A 115 30.64 6.11 22.78
C TYR A 115 30.65 4.57 22.67
N ASP A 116 31.21 3.90 23.67
CA ASP A 116 31.25 2.43 23.70
C ASP A 116 29.85 1.84 23.75
N MET A 117 28.94 2.40 24.54
CA MET A 117 27.53 2.02 24.59
C MET A 117 26.80 2.30 23.26
N PHE A 118 27.05 3.46 22.65
CA PHE A 118 26.43 3.82 21.37
C PHE A 118 26.85 2.85 20.26
N PHE A 119 28.16 2.66 20.08
CA PHE A 119 28.68 1.82 19.01
C PHE A 119 28.42 0.33 19.25
N SER A 120 28.40 -0.12 20.51
CA SER A 120 28.02 -1.50 20.86
C SER A 120 26.55 -1.77 20.52
N LEU A 121 25.66 -0.89 20.92
CA LEU A 121 24.23 -1.01 20.58
C LEU A 121 24.02 -0.99 19.05
N TRP A 122 24.70 -0.05 18.36
CA TRP A 122 24.61 0.08 16.91
C TRP A 122 25.13 -1.17 16.20
N GLY A 123 26.31 -1.67 16.58
CA GLY A 123 26.93 -2.85 15.98
C GLY A 123 26.12 -4.11 16.22
N LEU A 124 25.70 -4.35 17.47
CA LEU A 124 24.86 -5.50 17.83
C LEU A 124 23.52 -5.49 17.07
N GLN A 125 22.82 -4.34 17.07
CA GLN A 125 21.54 -4.23 16.38
C GLN A 125 21.70 -4.43 14.88
N PHE A 126 22.73 -3.82 14.27
CA PHE A 126 22.97 -3.96 12.85
C PHE A 126 23.26 -5.42 12.46
N VAL A 127 24.22 -6.06 13.12
CA VAL A 127 24.66 -7.42 12.78
C VAL A 127 23.53 -8.44 12.99
N LEU A 128 22.92 -8.41 14.19
CA LEU A 128 21.88 -9.38 14.55
C LEU A 128 20.55 -9.18 13.79
N THR A 129 20.31 -7.99 13.23
CA THR A 129 19.17 -7.75 12.34
C THR A 129 19.52 -8.08 10.88
N TYR A 130 20.68 -7.62 10.39
CA TYR A 130 21.05 -7.76 8.98
C TYR A 130 21.27 -9.21 8.55
N ILE A 131 22.00 -10.02 9.36
CA ILE A 131 22.33 -11.39 8.99
C ILE A 131 21.06 -12.25 8.80
N PRO A 132 20.13 -12.32 9.75
CA PRO A 132 18.89 -13.08 9.56
C PRO A 132 18.04 -12.59 8.39
N ARG A 133 17.94 -11.26 8.20
CA ARG A 133 17.24 -10.67 7.06
C ARG A 133 17.85 -11.12 5.74
N LEU A 134 19.17 -11.10 5.63
CA LEU A 134 19.90 -11.55 4.44
C LEU A 134 19.62 -13.04 4.15
N LEU A 135 19.62 -13.89 5.17
CA LEU A 135 19.32 -15.32 5.04
C LEU A 135 17.86 -15.55 4.59
N ILE A 136 16.90 -14.84 5.18
CA ILE A 136 15.50 -14.93 4.81
C ILE A 136 15.29 -14.46 3.37
N THR A 137 15.93 -13.36 2.97
CA THR A 137 15.91 -12.83 1.59
C THR A 137 16.45 -13.85 0.61
N GLN A 138 17.62 -14.46 0.90
CA GLN A 138 18.23 -15.48 0.05
C GLN A 138 17.37 -16.74 -0.06
N ALA A 139 16.81 -17.22 1.07
CA ALA A 139 15.89 -18.35 1.08
C ALA A 139 14.64 -18.08 0.23
N GLY A 140 14.07 -16.87 0.33
CA GLY A 140 12.95 -16.44 -0.50
C GLY A 140 13.30 -16.42 -1.99
N LEU A 141 14.46 -15.87 -2.34
CA LEU A 141 14.96 -15.84 -3.72
C LEU A 141 15.22 -17.25 -4.29
N ARG A 142 15.74 -18.19 -3.47
CA ARG A 142 15.90 -19.60 -3.87
C ARG A 142 14.55 -20.23 -4.20
N LYS A 143 13.52 -20.01 -3.36
CA LYS A 143 12.16 -20.55 -3.59
C LYS A 143 11.52 -20.01 -4.87
N ILE A 144 11.79 -18.75 -5.21
CA ILE A 144 11.34 -18.17 -6.50
C ILE A 144 12.10 -18.85 -7.65
N LYS A 145 13.41 -19.01 -7.57
CA LYS A 145 14.21 -19.68 -8.61
C LYS A 145 13.82 -21.15 -8.80
N CYS A 146 13.55 -21.87 -7.71
CA CYS A 146 13.06 -23.27 -7.75
C CYS A 146 11.57 -23.37 -8.13
N ARG A 147 10.92 -22.25 -8.47
CA ARG A 147 9.50 -22.15 -8.87
C ARG A 147 8.48 -22.59 -7.83
N GLU A 148 8.85 -22.86 -6.59
CA GLU A 148 7.89 -23.10 -5.52
C GLU A 148 6.97 -21.88 -5.32
N TRP A 149 7.53 -20.68 -5.52
CA TRP A 149 6.85 -19.40 -5.35
C TRP A 149 6.80 -18.59 -6.66
N ALA A 150 6.78 -19.28 -7.80
CA ALA A 150 6.67 -18.62 -9.10
C ALA A 150 5.38 -17.78 -9.16
N LEU A 151 5.49 -16.59 -9.77
CA LEU A 151 4.36 -15.76 -10.17
C LEU A 151 3.96 -16.12 -11.59
N ASN A 152 2.67 -16.29 -11.80
CA ASN A 152 2.10 -16.56 -13.13
C ASN A 152 2.01 -15.25 -13.90
N VAL A 153 2.80 -15.15 -14.97
CA VAL A 153 2.87 -13.96 -15.83
C VAL A 153 2.21 -14.27 -17.18
N LEU A 154 1.30 -13.38 -17.57
CA LEU A 154 0.72 -13.38 -18.91
C LEU A 154 1.39 -12.27 -19.73
N MET A 155 1.92 -12.65 -20.90
CA MET A 155 2.57 -11.72 -21.81
C MET A 155 1.55 -11.16 -22.79
N ILE A 156 1.48 -9.83 -22.92
CA ILE A 156 0.66 -9.13 -23.92
C ILE A 156 1.60 -8.69 -25.06
N GLY A 157 1.35 -9.25 -26.22
CA GLY A 157 2.24 -9.25 -27.39
C GLY A 157 2.90 -10.60 -27.59
N ALA A 158 3.04 -11.03 -28.85
CA ALA A 158 3.63 -12.31 -29.24
C ALA A 158 4.82 -12.14 -30.21
N GLY A 159 5.41 -10.97 -30.25
CA GLY A 159 6.56 -10.65 -31.08
C GLY A 159 7.91 -11.10 -30.50
N LYS A 160 9.01 -10.77 -31.19
CA LYS A 160 10.38 -11.11 -30.76
C LYS A 160 10.73 -10.48 -29.41
N LYS A 161 10.31 -9.22 -29.15
CA LYS A 161 10.53 -8.53 -27.87
C LYS A 161 9.89 -9.31 -26.72
N ALA A 162 8.63 -9.77 -26.91
CA ALA A 162 7.91 -10.55 -25.93
C ALA A 162 8.60 -11.89 -25.63
N ALA A 163 9.11 -12.58 -26.65
CA ALA A 163 9.85 -13.83 -26.49
C ALA A 163 11.12 -13.64 -25.66
N CYS A 164 11.92 -12.63 -26.01
CA CYS A 164 13.17 -12.34 -25.28
C CYS A 164 12.92 -12.02 -23.80
N ILE A 165 11.93 -11.18 -23.51
CA ILE A 165 11.57 -10.83 -22.11
C ILE A 165 11.02 -12.05 -21.37
N ALA A 166 10.24 -12.88 -22.04
CA ALA A 166 9.71 -14.10 -21.43
C ALA A 166 10.82 -15.06 -21.02
N ASP A 167 11.86 -15.21 -21.84
CA ASP A 167 13.04 -16.04 -21.52
C ASP A 167 13.82 -15.45 -20.34
N ASP A 168 14.02 -14.14 -20.30
CA ASP A 168 14.64 -13.44 -19.19
C ASP A 168 13.84 -13.63 -17.88
N LEU A 169 12.53 -13.42 -17.91
CA LEU A 169 11.64 -13.61 -16.77
C LEU A 169 11.60 -15.08 -16.31
N TYR A 170 11.59 -16.01 -17.26
CA TYR A 170 11.67 -17.43 -16.96
C TYR A 170 12.97 -17.79 -16.22
N GLY A 171 14.11 -17.24 -16.66
CA GLY A 171 15.40 -17.35 -15.95
C GLY A 171 15.39 -16.76 -14.54
N LEU A 172 14.52 -15.78 -14.28
CA LEU A 172 14.34 -15.17 -12.96
C LEU A 172 13.36 -15.93 -12.05
N GLY A 173 12.75 -17.02 -12.54
CA GLY A 173 11.83 -17.87 -11.79
C GLY A 173 10.37 -17.49 -11.91
N TYR A 174 10.00 -16.66 -12.90
CA TYR A 174 8.59 -16.42 -13.25
C TYR A 174 8.04 -17.58 -14.08
N ASN A 175 6.76 -17.86 -13.95
CA ASN A 175 6.05 -18.84 -14.75
C ASN A 175 5.29 -18.11 -15.88
N ILE A 176 5.75 -18.27 -17.12
CA ILE A 176 5.06 -17.68 -18.27
C ILE A 176 3.90 -18.59 -18.66
N VAL A 177 2.68 -18.10 -18.39
CA VAL A 177 1.43 -18.84 -18.62
C VAL A 177 1.11 -18.95 -20.11
N GLY A 178 1.44 -17.91 -20.88
CA GLY A 178 1.22 -17.84 -22.30
C GLY A 178 1.36 -16.42 -22.84
N PHE A 179 1.09 -16.28 -24.12
CA PHE A 179 1.14 -15.03 -24.85
C PHE A 179 -0.23 -14.70 -25.42
N VAL A 180 -0.57 -13.43 -25.40
CA VAL A 180 -1.81 -12.91 -25.99
C VAL A 180 -1.43 -11.97 -27.13
N SER A 181 -1.90 -12.29 -28.35
CA SER A 181 -1.62 -11.49 -29.54
C SER A 181 -2.41 -10.19 -29.52
N ASP A 182 -1.75 -9.10 -29.92
CA ASP A 182 -2.38 -7.80 -30.15
C ASP A 182 -2.77 -7.61 -31.65
N GLY A 183 -2.47 -8.61 -32.49
CA GLY A 183 -2.80 -8.62 -33.91
C GLY A 183 -1.85 -7.81 -34.81
N THR A 184 -0.77 -7.25 -34.28
CA THR A 184 0.22 -6.44 -35.03
C THR A 184 1.55 -7.15 -35.22
N GLU A 185 1.69 -8.37 -34.74
CA GLU A 185 2.95 -9.08 -34.73
C GLU A 185 3.39 -9.48 -36.16
N LYS A 186 4.67 -9.25 -36.45
CA LYS A 186 5.31 -9.73 -37.69
C LYS A 186 5.68 -11.20 -37.56
N LYS A 187 5.66 -11.95 -38.70
CA LYS A 187 6.12 -13.34 -38.76
C LYS A 187 7.51 -13.50 -38.14
N GLY A 188 7.67 -14.45 -37.20
CA GLY A 188 8.96 -14.76 -36.56
C GLY A 188 9.04 -14.43 -35.06
N GLY A 189 7.90 -14.20 -34.41
CA GLY A 189 7.77 -14.04 -32.96
C GLY A 189 7.71 -15.36 -32.18
N VAL A 190 6.85 -15.44 -31.20
CA VAL A 190 6.62 -16.64 -30.36
C VAL A 190 5.98 -17.75 -31.16
N ALA A 191 6.34 -19.02 -30.87
CA ALA A 191 5.71 -20.18 -31.49
C ALA A 191 4.18 -20.18 -31.26
N GLY A 192 3.42 -20.53 -32.29
CA GLY A 192 1.96 -20.39 -32.27
C GLY A 192 1.25 -21.21 -31.19
N ASP A 193 1.85 -22.31 -30.74
CA ASP A 193 1.37 -23.15 -29.63
C ASP A 193 1.42 -22.46 -28.25
N ARG A 194 2.28 -21.45 -28.11
CA ARG A 194 2.36 -20.61 -26.86
C ARG A 194 1.43 -19.42 -26.89
N VAL A 195 0.84 -19.06 -28.03
CA VAL A 195 -0.16 -18.00 -28.15
C VAL A 195 -1.52 -18.55 -27.75
N ILE A 196 -2.00 -18.23 -26.57
CA ILE A 196 -3.21 -18.82 -25.99
C ILE A 196 -4.49 -18.03 -26.30
N GLY A 197 -4.39 -16.87 -26.94
CA GLY A 197 -5.55 -16.09 -27.34
C GLY A 197 -5.22 -14.69 -27.86
N ARG A 198 -6.26 -13.90 -28.04
CA ARG A 198 -6.20 -12.48 -28.42
C ARG A 198 -6.69 -11.60 -27.27
N LEU A 199 -6.56 -10.27 -27.42
CA LEU A 199 -6.99 -9.30 -26.40
C LEU A 199 -8.46 -9.48 -26.00
N GLU A 200 -9.34 -9.88 -26.91
CA GLU A 200 -10.76 -10.10 -26.62
C GLU A 200 -11.01 -11.28 -25.66
N SER A 201 -10.11 -12.27 -25.64
CA SER A 201 -10.22 -13.45 -24.76
C SER A 201 -9.56 -13.29 -23.39
N LEU A 202 -8.98 -12.13 -23.11
CA LEU A 202 -8.29 -11.85 -21.83
C LEU A 202 -9.11 -12.14 -20.56
N PRO A 203 -10.41 -11.80 -20.47
CA PRO A 203 -11.18 -12.04 -19.23
C PRO A 203 -11.16 -13.51 -18.81
N VAL A 204 -11.36 -14.40 -19.77
CA VAL A 204 -11.38 -15.85 -19.54
C VAL A 204 -9.98 -16.36 -19.17
N ILE A 205 -8.95 -15.93 -19.91
CA ILE A 205 -7.57 -16.36 -19.71
C ILE A 205 -7.04 -15.95 -18.31
N VAL A 206 -7.31 -14.72 -17.88
CA VAL A 206 -6.81 -14.19 -16.59
C VAL A 206 -7.38 -14.97 -15.42
N GLU A 207 -8.65 -15.37 -15.47
CA GLU A 207 -9.29 -16.15 -14.40
C GLU A 207 -8.88 -17.63 -14.44
N GLU A 208 -8.97 -18.29 -15.59
CA GLU A 208 -8.65 -19.72 -15.71
C GLU A 208 -7.19 -20.03 -15.36
N LYS A 209 -6.27 -19.19 -15.80
CA LYS A 209 -4.83 -19.40 -15.62
C LYS A 209 -4.30 -18.81 -14.33
N LYS A 210 -5.14 -18.22 -13.48
CA LYS A 210 -4.75 -17.58 -12.20
C LYS A 210 -3.54 -16.65 -12.37
N VAL A 211 -3.65 -15.72 -13.32
CA VAL A 211 -2.58 -14.78 -13.63
C VAL A 211 -2.32 -13.85 -12.44
N ASP A 212 -1.06 -13.75 -12.04
CA ASP A 212 -0.61 -12.86 -10.94
C ASP A 212 -0.17 -11.48 -11.45
N GLU A 213 0.46 -11.42 -12.65
CA GLU A 213 1.00 -10.19 -13.24
C GLU A 213 0.80 -10.19 -14.76
N LEU A 214 0.60 -9.00 -15.34
CA LEU A 214 0.51 -8.76 -16.77
C LEU A 214 1.78 -8.03 -17.24
N VAL A 215 2.40 -8.49 -18.33
CA VAL A 215 3.58 -7.83 -18.91
C VAL A 215 3.30 -7.48 -20.36
N VAL A 216 3.34 -6.18 -20.66
CA VAL A 216 3.09 -5.65 -22.00
C VAL A 216 4.42 -5.49 -22.74
N ALA A 217 4.58 -6.23 -23.84
CA ALA A 217 5.79 -6.26 -24.65
C ALA A 217 5.44 -6.25 -26.13
N LEU A 218 5.02 -5.08 -26.62
CA LEU A 218 4.62 -4.88 -28.02
C LEU A 218 5.84 -4.62 -28.92
N GLU A 219 5.77 -5.06 -30.18
CA GLU A 219 6.84 -4.86 -31.18
C GLU A 219 6.93 -3.41 -31.63
N THR A 220 5.82 -2.82 -32.03
CA THR A 220 5.70 -1.44 -32.47
C THR A 220 4.71 -0.73 -31.59
N VAL A 221 5.10 0.38 -31.02
CA VAL A 221 4.28 1.13 -30.06
C VAL A 221 3.84 2.43 -30.68
N ASP A 222 2.57 2.48 -31.10
CA ASP A 222 1.84 3.73 -31.15
C ASP A 222 1.38 4.06 -29.72
N ASN A 223 1.70 5.26 -29.23
CA ASN A 223 1.39 5.67 -27.85
C ASN A 223 -0.12 5.57 -27.55
N ASN A 224 -0.98 5.90 -28.51
CA ASN A 224 -2.43 5.85 -28.31
C ASN A 224 -2.88 4.39 -28.12
N ARG A 225 -2.41 3.50 -28.98
CA ARG A 225 -2.74 2.07 -28.88
C ARG A 225 -2.19 1.43 -27.61
N LEU A 226 -0.98 1.80 -27.18
CA LEU A 226 -0.43 1.34 -25.90
C LEU A 226 -1.34 1.75 -24.76
N MET A 227 -1.80 3.00 -24.74
CA MET A 227 -2.70 3.51 -23.71
C MET A 227 -4.04 2.77 -23.72
N ASP A 228 -4.63 2.53 -24.88
CA ASP A 228 -5.88 1.76 -25.00
C ASP A 228 -5.73 0.34 -24.44
N ILE A 229 -4.63 -0.34 -24.77
CA ILE A 229 -4.33 -1.67 -24.21
C ILE A 229 -4.18 -1.58 -22.68
N LEU A 230 -3.39 -0.63 -22.17
CA LEU A 230 -3.21 -0.48 -20.74
C LEU A 230 -4.51 -0.23 -20.01
N TYR A 231 -5.36 0.66 -20.53
CA TYR A 231 -6.67 0.94 -19.94
C TYR A 231 -7.55 -0.30 -19.92
N SER A 232 -7.53 -1.12 -20.98
CA SER A 232 -8.26 -2.38 -21.00
C SER A 232 -7.73 -3.40 -19.98
N LEU A 233 -6.44 -3.33 -19.61
CA LEU A 233 -5.81 -4.23 -18.65
C LEU A 233 -6.07 -3.84 -17.19
N TYR A 234 -6.32 -2.56 -16.89
CA TYR A 234 -6.58 -2.10 -15.51
C TYR A 234 -7.82 -2.75 -14.89
N CYS A 235 -8.82 -3.13 -15.68
CA CYS A 235 -10.03 -3.80 -15.18
C CYS A 235 -9.74 -5.16 -14.50
N TYR A 236 -8.60 -5.80 -14.80
CA TYR A 236 -8.24 -7.09 -14.21
C TYR A 236 -7.62 -7.00 -12.81
N LYS A 237 -7.36 -5.79 -12.30
CA LYS A 237 -6.84 -5.56 -10.94
C LYS A 237 -5.53 -6.32 -10.67
N ARG A 238 -4.68 -6.47 -11.68
CA ARG A 238 -3.39 -7.14 -11.60
C ARG A 238 -2.27 -6.12 -11.86
N PRO A 239 -1.08 -6.29 -11.24
CA PRO A 239 0.08 -5.49 -11.58
C PRO A 239 0.37 -5.55 -13.08
N ILE A 240 0.52 -4.39 -13.70
CA ILE A 240 0.82 -4.25 -15.13
C ILE A 240 2.22 -3.69 -15.26
N LYS A 241 3.07 -4.42 -15.98
CA LYS A 241 4.43 -4.00 -16.28
C LYS A 241 4.59 -3.79 -17.78
N ILE A 242 5.30 -2.75 -18.15
CA ILE A 242 5.59 -2.40 -19.55
C ILE A 242 7.09 -2.48 -19.77
N LEU A 243 7.50 -2.94 -20.93
CA LEU A 243 8.90 -2.81 -21.36
C LEU A 243 9.25 -1.33 -21.53
N ALA A 244 10.26 -0.85 -20.82
CA ALA A 244 10.81 0.48 -21.02
C ALA A 244 11.64 0.50 -22.30
N ASP A 245 11.07 0.95 -23.41
CA ASP A 245 11.82 1.26 -24.63
C ASP A 245 12.33 2.68 -24.59
N LYS A 246 13.57 2.93 -25.10
CA LYS A 246 14.19 4.25 -25.14
C LYS A 246 13.40 5.30 -25.94
N SER A 247 12.47 4.84 -26.75
CA SER A 247 11.61 5.67 -27.59
C SER A 247 10.26 6.04 -26.99
N SER A 248 9.89 5.49 -25.81
CA SER A 248 8.61 5.79 -25.19
C SER A 248 8.65 7.10 -24.42
N SER A 249 7.66 7.98 -24.66
CA SER A 249 7.45 9.26 -23.97
C SER A 249 7.18 9.13 -22.45
N LEU A 250 7.28 7.92 -21.91
CA LEU A 250 7.17 7.59 -20.48
C LEU A 250 8.43 7.98 -19.66
N SER A 251 9.23 8.93 -20.15
CA SER A 251 10.49 9.37 -19.55
C SER A 251 10.38 9.90 -18.10
N GLN A 252 9.17 10.18 -17.60
CA GLN A 252 8.93 10.63 -16.23
C GLN A 252 8.66 9.50 -15.24
N VAL A 253 8.48 8.25 -15.70
CA VAL A 253 8.23 7.09 -14.81
C VAL A 253 9.55 6.50 -14.35
N LYS A 254 9.72 6.30 -13.05
CA LYS A 254 10.91 5.65 -12.47
C LYS A 254 11.05 4.24 -13.02
N ILE A 255 12.02 4.03 -13.91
CA ILE A 255 12.32 2.71 -14.47
C ILE A 255 12.94 1.86 -13.37
N LYS A 256 12.23 0.84 -12.91
CA LYS A 256 12.78 -0.20 -12.04
C LYS A 256 13.21 -1.38 -12.88
N ALA A 257 14.51 -1.52 -13.13
CA ALA A 257 15.01 -2.74 -13.74
C ALA A 257 14.77 -3.93 -12.78
N ILE A 258 13.99 -4.88 -13.19
CA ILE A 258 13.81 -6.14 -12.45
C ILE A 258 14.97 -7.04 -12.85
N LYS A 259 16.04 -7.05 -12.04
CA LYS A 259 17.26 -7.87 -12.24
C LYS A 259 17.84 -7.79 -13.66
N GLY A 260 17.87 -6.61 -14.24
CA GLY A 260 18.42 -6.38 -15.57
C GLY A 260 17.40 -6.24 -16.68
N VAL A 261 16.16 -6.67 -16.50
CA VAL A 261 15.06 -6.45 -17.45
C VAL A 261 14.43 -5.08 -17.20
N PRO A 262 14.44 -4.15 -18.16
CA PRO A 262 13.91 -2.80 -17.98
C PRO A 262 12.37 -2.81 -18.05
N LEU A 263 11.71 -3.18 -16.97
CA LEU A 263 10.27 -3.16 -16.83
C LEU A 263 9.84 -2.00 -15.94
N VAL A 264 8.82 -1.26 -16.38
CA VAL A 264 8.14 -0.20 -15.62
C VAL A 264 6.83 -0.75 -15.10
N ASP A 265 6.61 -0.68 -13.79
CA ASP A 265 5.33 -1.02 -13.18
C ASP A 265 4.43 0.22 -13.24
N VAL A 266 3.39 0.17 -14.07
CA VAL A 266 2.44 1.29 -14.24
C VAL A 266 1.32 1.29 -13.21
N THR A 267 1.20 0.24 -12.43
CA THR A 267 0.24 0.13 -11.32
C THR A 267 0.84 0.48 -9.97
N ASP A 268 2.18 0.56 -9.87
CA ASP A 268 2.83 0.99 -8.63
C ASP A 268 2.65 2.51 -8.46
N ASN A 269 1.94 2.91 -7.43
CA ASN A 269 1.93 4.31 -7.02
C ASN A 269 3.38 4.69 -6.66
N ASN A 270 3.88 5.79 -7.21
CA ASN A 270 5.26 6.24 -7.04
C ASN A 270 5.64 6.67 -5.60
N PHE A 271 4.77 6.44 -4.63
CA PHE A 271 5.04 6.73 -3.22
C PHE A 271 6.15 5.83 -2.65
N LEU A 272 7.05 6.43 -1.90
CA LEU A 272 7.98 5.65 -1.10
C LEU A 272 7.22 4.83 -0.04
N PRO A 273 7.69 3.61 0.29
CA PRO A 273 7.03 2.79 1.33
C PRO A 273 6.88 3.51 2.67
N ILE A 274 7.83 4.38 3.04
CA ILE A 274 7.75 5.21 4.24
C ILE A 274 6.57 6.21 4.16
N GLU A 275 6.42 6.89 3.02
CA GLU A 275 5.33 7.85 2.80
C GLU A 275 3.96 7.16 2.91
N GLN A 276 3.82 5.95 2.33
CA GLN A 276 2.60 5.16 2.43
C GLN A 276 2.25 4.81 3.88
N ASN A 277 3.25 4.39 4.67
CA ASN A 277 3.02 3.97 6.06
C ASN A 277 2.78 5.16 6.98
N VAL A 278 3.51 6.27 6.79
CA VAL A 278 3.27 7.53 7.52
C VAL A 278 1.87 8.05 7.22
N LYS A 279 1.48 8.09 5.93
CA LYS A 279 0.14 8.49 5.54
C LYS A 279 -0.93 7.59 6.16
N LEU A 280 -0.76 6.28 6.10
CA LEU A 280 -1.71 5.33 6.69
C LEU A 280 -1.85 5.51 8.21
N PHE A 281 -0.74 5.76 8.89
CA PHE A 281 -0.74 6.03 10.32
C PHE A 281 -1.47 7.33 10.64
N MET A 282 -1.16 8.42 9.94
CA MET A 282 -1.82 9.70 10.11
C MET A 282 -3.32 9.61 9.82
N ASP A 283 -3.71 8.99 8.70
CA ASP A 283 -5.10 8.80 8.32
C ASP A 283 -5.89 8.09 9.44
N LYS A 284 -5.36 6.99 9.96
CA LYS A 284 -6.01 6.22 11.03
C LYS A 284 -6.06 6.95 12.37
N THR A 285 -4.93 7.57 12.75
CA THR A 285 -4.82 8.28 14.03
C THR A 285 -5.76 9.49 14.07
N LEU A 286 -5.74 10.33 13.02
CA LEU A 286 -6.63 11.48 12.91
C LEU A 286 -8.09 11.05 12.86
N SER A 287 -8.42 10.00 12.09
CA SER A 287 -9.79 9.49 12.04
C SER A 287 -10.28 8.98 13.38
N LEU A 288 -9.44 8.30 14.17
CA LEU A 288 -9.77 7.87 15.52
C LEU A 288 -10.02 9.07 16.44
N ILE A 289 -9.14 10.07 16.39
CA ILE A 289 -9.28 11.30 17.17
C ILE A 289 -10.59 12.00 16.82
N PHE A 290 -10.91 12.16 15.53
CA PHE A 290 -12.15 12.79 15.10
C PHE A 290 -13.39 11.99 15.51
N LEU A 291 -13.37 10.66 15.41
CA LEU A 291 -14.50 9.82 15.85
C LEU A 291 -14.77 9.97 17.36
N VAL A 292 -13.72 10.03 18.18
CA VAL A 292 -13.85 10.22 19.64
C VAL A 292 -14.30 11.64 19.95
N LEU A 293 -13.64 12.65 19.39
CA LEU A 293 -13.94 14.07 19.65
C LEU A 293 -15.35 14.47 19.20
N LEU A 294 -15.77 13.98 18.02
CA LEU A 294 -17.07 14.30 17.44
C LEU A 294 -18.19 13.35 17.91
N SER A 295 -17.92 12.42 18.82
CA SER A 295 -18.91 11.45 19.30
C SER A 295 -20.18 12.13 19.88
N PRO A 296 -20.16 13.26 20.62
CA PRO A 296 -21.36 13.94 21.07
C PRO A 296 -22.18 14.50 19.89
N LEU A 297 -21.50 15.03 18.85
CA LEU A 297 -22.13 15.50 17.63
C LEU A 297 -22.79 14.36 16.86
N PHE A 298 -22.15 13.19 16.79
CA PHE A 298 -22.74 11.99 16.18
C PHE A 298 -24.05 11.59 16.85
N LEU A 299 -24.10 11.60 18.18
CA LEU A 299 -25.31 11.32 18.95
C LEU A 299 -26.43 12.34 18.66
N TYR A 300 -26.08 13.62 18.61
CA TYR A 300 -27.02 14.69 18.29
C TYR A 300 -27.59 14.52 16.86
N ILE A 301 -26.72 14.31 15.87
CA ILE A 301 -27.13 14.09 14.47
C ILE A 301 -28.00 12.84 14.37
N ALA A 302 -27.62 11.75 15.01
CA ALA A 302 -28.40 10.51 15.00
C ALA A 302 -29.83 10.70 15.54
N TRP A 303 -29.96 11.44 16.64
CA TRP A 303 -31.25 11.79 17.21
C TRP A 303 -32.06 12.67 16.27
N ARG A 304 -31.45 13.68 15.65
CA ARG A 304 -32.13 14.58 14.69
C ARG A 304 -32.59 13.84 13.45
N VAL A 305 -31.75 12.97 12.86
CA VAL A 305 -32.11 12.15 11.68
C VAL A 305 -33.33 11.27 11.97
N LYS A 306 -33.39 10.65 13.17
CA LYS A 306 -34.55 9.84 13.56
C LYS A 306 -35.83 10.65 13.73
N ARG A 307 -35.71 11.92 14.15
CA ARG A 307 -36.87 12.81 14.27
C ARG A 307 -37.37 13.40 12.94
N ASP A 308 -36.41 13.56 11.98
CA ASP A 308 -36.72 14.18 10.69
C ASP A 308 -37.51 13.24 9.75
N SER A 309 -37.16 11.93 9.78
CA SER A 309 -37.84 10.92 8.97
C SER A 309 -37.72 9.51 9.57
N PRO A 310 -38.74 8.64 9.42
CA PRO A 310 -38.68 7.25 9.88
C PRO A 310 -37.60 6.44 9.12
N GLY A 311 -36.92 5.52 9.81
CA GLY A 311 -35.91 4.61 9.22
C GLY A 311 -34.55 4.62 9.91
N PRO A 312 -33.51 4.00 9.32
CA PRO A 312 -32.18 3.89 9.90
C PRO A 312 -31.46 5.25 9.93
N VAL A 313 -30.57 5.44 10.91
CA VAL A 313 -29.75 6.65 11.06
C VAL A 313 -28.67 6.73 9.98
N PHE A 314 -28.05 5.59 9.72
CA PHE A 314 -26.96 5.48 8.74
C PHE A 314 -27.50 4.96 7.42
N PHE A 315 -26.93 5.50 6.36
CA PHE A 315 -27.06 5.03 5.00
C PHE A 315 -25.75 4.39 4.58
N SER A 316 -25.82 3.24 3.94
CA SER A 316 -24.66 2.57 3.37
C SER A 316 -24.86 2.27 1.90
N GLN A 317 -23.80 2.43 1.10
CA GLN A 317 -23.84 2.21 -0.34
C GLN A 317 -22.54 1.60 -0.83
N GLU A 318 -22.64 0.68 -1.78
CA GLU A 318 -21.46 0.12 -2.41
C GLU A 318 -20.78 1.14 -3.32
N ARG A 319 -19.48 1.26 -3.16
CA ARG A 319 -18.57 2.08 -3.97
C ARG A 319 -17.35 1.26 -4.38
N ILE A 320 -16.70 1.69 -5.45
CA ILE A 320 -15.44 1.07 -5.90
C ILE A 320 -14.28 1.86 -5.30
N GLY A 321 -13.35 1.13 -4.69
CA GLY A 321 -12.20 1.67 -3.98
C GLY A 321 -10.86 1.23 -4.53
N TYR A 322 -9.90 1.06 -3.62
CA TYR A 322 -8.51 0.67 -3.92
C TYR A 322 -8.45 -0.63 -4.71
N MET A 323 -7.65 -0.64 -5.79
CA MET A 323 -7.50 -1.77 -6.72
C MET A 323 -8.83 -2.22 -7.33
N GLY A 324 -9.82 -1.31 -7.40
CA GLY A 324 -11.15 -1.60 -7.93
C GLY A 324 -12.00 -2.54 -7.06
N GLU A 325 -11.61 -2.76 -5.78
CA GLU A 325 -12.40 -3.59 -4.86
C GLU A 325 -13.64 -2.84 -4.37
N PRO A 326 -14.81 -3.50 -4.33
CA PRO A 326 -16.00 -2.89 -3.79
C PRO A 326 -15.90 -2.77 -2.26
N PHE A 327 -16.40 -1.67 -1.72
CA PHE A 327 -16.54 -1.45 -0.28
C PHE A 327 -17.81 -0.69 0.04
N MET A 328 -18.28 -0.78 1.29
CA MET A 328 -19.46 -0.06 1.78
C MET A 328 -19.03 1.28 2.38
N ILE A 329 -19.45 2.39 1.74
CA ILE A 329 -19.29 3.73 2.31
C ILE A 329 -20.42 4.00 3.29
N TYR A 330 -20.12 4.63 4.44
CA TYR A 330 -21.09 4.99 5.46
C TYR A 330 -21.34 6.49 5.48
N LYS A 331 -22.61 6.89 5.57
CA LYS A 331 -23.06 8.28 5.72
C LYS A 331 -24.22 8.37 6.70
N PHE A 332 -24.48 9.55 7.24
CA PHE A 332 -25.79 9.81 7.83
C PHE A 332 -26.85 9.89 6.72
N ARG A 333 -28.02 9.36 6.99
CA ARG A 333 -29.13 9.42 6.04
C ARG A 333 -29.62 10.86 5.89
N THR A 334 -29.63 11.37 4.66
CA THR A 334 -30.06 12.70 4.27
C THR A 334 -31.28 12.69 3.37
N MET A 335 -31.72 11.52 2.92
CA MET A 335 -32.87 11.33 2.03
C MET A 335 -33.92 10.42 2.67
N TYR A 336 -35.13 10.47 2.16
CA TYR A 336 -36.20 9.54 2.52
C TYR A 336 -35.80 8.10 2.10
N THR A 337 -36.44 7.11 2.73
CA THR A 337 -36.08 5.69 2.53
C THR A 337 -36.39 5.17 1.13
N ASN A 338 -37.30 5.76 0.42
CA ASN A 338 -37.73 5.43 -0.96
C ASN A 338 -36.98 6.22 -2.05
N ALA A 339 -35.90 6.93 -1.71
CA ALA A 339 -35.24 7.87 -2.62
C ALA A 339 -34.59 7.23 -3.87
N GLU A 340 -34.34 5.93 -3.88
CA GLU A 340 -33.67 5.19 -4.99
C GLU A 340 -34.60 4.13 -5.65
N GLU A 341 -35.92 4.20 -5.47
CA GLU A 341 -36.86 3.24 -6.11
C GLU A 341 -36.79 3.28 -7.64
N GLU A 342 -36.50 4.44 -8.22
CA GLU A 342 -36.34 4.63 -9.68
C GLU A 342 -34.90 4.37 -10.19
N GLY A 343 -34.01 3.86 -9.34
CA GLY A 343 -32.61 3.52 -9.70
C GLY A 343 -31.60 4.60 -9.32
N PRO A 344 -30.32 4.42 -9.74
CA PRO A 344 -29.22 5.29 -9.37
C PRO A 344 -29.27 6.63 -10.12
N LEU A 345 -29.63 7.70 -9.40
CA LEU A 345 -29.64 9.07 -9.88
C LEU A 345 -28.56 9.91 -9.19
N LEU A 346 -28.01 10.88 -9.91
CA LEU A 346 -27.19 11.94 -9.31
C LEU A 346 -28.12 12.90 -8.55
N SER A 347 -27.65 13.38 -7.41
CA SER A 347 -28.41 14.31 -6.57
C SER A 347 -28.11 15.74 -6.99
N SER A 348 -29.13 16.56 -7.17
CA SER A 348 -29.04 18.01 -7.36
C SER A 348 -29.22 18.76 -6.04
N GLU A 349 -29.00 20.09 -6.03
CA GLU A 349 -29.20 20.91 -4.83
C GLU A 349 -30.67 20.97 -4.40
N ASP A 350 -31.60 21.01 -5.35
CA ASP A 350 -33.05 21.09 -5.13
C ASP A 350 -33.78 19.75 -5.20
N ASP A 351 -33.06 18.66 -4.92
CA ASP A 351 -33.59 17.31 -4.97
C ASP A 351 -34.66 17.10 -3.89
N SER A 352 -35.93 16.84 -4.32
CA SER A 352 -37.09 16.66 -3.44
C SER A 352 -36.99 15.44 -2.51
N ARG A 353 -36.08 14.51 -2.82
CA ARG A 353 -35.81 13.30 -2.00
C ARG A 353 -35.06 13.63 -0.73
N ILE A 354 -34.46 14.84 -0.61
CA ILE A 354 -33.67 15.26 0.54
C ILE A 354 -34.59 15.76 1.66
N THR A 355 -34.38 15.24 2.88
CA THR A 355 -35.11 15.71 4.06
C THR A 355 -34.69 17.13 4.48
N PRO A 356 -35.52 17.88 5.21
CA PRO A 356 -35.18 19.25 5.65
C PRO A 356 -33.86 19.31 6.42
N PHE A 357 -33.65 18.41 7.36
CA PHE A 357 -32.39 18.34 8.10
C PHE A 357 -31.24 17.79 7.22
N GLY A 358 -31.56 16.92 6.27
CA GLY A 358 -30.62 16.41 5.27
C GLY A 358 -30.00 17.53 4.43
N ARG A 359 -30.76 18.59 4.06
CA ARG A 359 -30.21 19.77 3.36
C ARG A 359 -29.17 20.48 4.20
N VAL A 360 -29.41 20.67 5.50
CA VAL A 360 -28.43 21.27 6.41
C VAL A 360 -27.15 20.42 6.51
N MET A 361 -27.32 19.10 6.68
CA MET A 361 -26.18 18.18 6.76
C MET A 361 -25.33 18.20 5.49
N ARG A 362 -25.93 18.18 4.30
CA ARG A 362 -25.21 18.25 3.02
C ARG A 362 -24.48 19.57 2.81
N LYS A 363 -25.10 20.69 3.16
CA LYS A 363 -24.48 22.02 3.09
C LYS A 363 -23.17 22.09 3.89
N TYR A 364 -23.15 21.47 5.09
CA TYR A 364 -21.97 21.48 5.98
C TYR A 364 -21.16 20.17 5.93
N ARG A 365 -21.48 19.25 5.03
CA ARG A 365 -20.84 17.94 4.89
C ARG A 365 -20.86 17.07 6.18
N LEU A 366 -21.83 17.31 7.04
CA LEU A 366 -21.99 16.53 8.28
C LEU A 366 -22.44 15.08 8.00
N ASP A 367 -23.10 14.87 6.88
CA ASP A 367 -23.51 13.54 6.43
C ASP A 367 -22.35 12.62 6.10
N GLU A 368 -21.19 13.15 5.80
CA GLU A 368 -19.99 12.38 5.44
C GLU A 368 -19.10 12.02 6.65
N LEU A 369 -19.40 12.53 7.86
CA LEU A 369 -18.62 12.24 9.07
C LEU A 369 -18.47 10.74 9.38
N PRO A 370 -19.46 9.84 9.15
CA PRO A 370 -19.26 8.41 9.37
C PRO A 370 -18.17 7.78 8.50
N GLN A 371 -17.71 8.43 7.43
CA GLN A 371 -16.60 7.93 6.59
C GLN A 371 -15.25 7.87 7.33
N PHE A 372 -15.08 8.60 8.45
CA PHE A 372 -13.92 8.38 9.32
C PHE A 372 -13.80 6.93 9.80
N TRP A 373 -14.92 6.23 9.93
CA TRP A 373 -14.91 4.79 10.19
C TRP A 373 -14.36 3.98 9.02
N ASN A 374 -14.69 4.36 7.78
CA ASN A 374 -14.10 3.71 6.59
C ASN A 374 -12.58 3.93 6.52
N VAL A 375 -12.11 5.14 6.89
CA VAL A 375 -10.66 5.42 6.96
C VAL A 375 -9.99 4.57 8.04
N LEU A 376 -10.58 4.47 9.23
CA LEU A 376 -10.05 3.66 10.33
C LEU A 376 -9.98 2.18 9.94
N LYS A 377 -11.01 1.67 9.27
CA LYS A 377 -11.06 0.31 8.73
C LYS A 377 -10.01 0.08 7.63
N GLY A 378 -9.63 1.13 6.90
CA GLY A 378 -8.63 1.09 5.83
C GLY A 378 -9.20 1.00 4.41
N ASP A 379 -10.52 1.11 4.27
CA ASP A 379 -11.21 1.16 2.97
C ASP A 379 -10.95 2.50 2.25
N MET A 380 -10.80 3.58 3.05
CA MET A 380 -10.61 4.95 2.59
C MET A 380 -9.36 5.61 3.21
N SER A 381 -9.04 6.79 2.73
CA SER A 381 -8.05 7.75 3.22
C SER A 381 -8.74 9.08 3.54
N LEU A 382 -8.11 9.97 4.29
CA LEU A 382 -8.63 11.33 4.47
C LEU A 382 -8.63 12.10 3.14
N VAL A 383 -7.52 11.99 2.39
CA VAL A 383 -7.34 12.65 1.10
C VAL A 383 -7.06 11.60 0.03
N GLY A 384 -7.85 11.59 -1.01
CA GLY A 384 -7.75 10.69 -2.16
C GLY A 384 -8.91 10.92 -3.13
N PRO A 385 -8.91 10.31 -4.32
CA PRO A 385 -9.97 10.48 -5.32
C PRO A 385 -11.34 10.06 -4.74
N ARG A 386 -12.39 10.72 -5.21
CA ARG A 386 -13.76 10.42 -4.75
C ARG A 386 -14.18 9.02 -5.22
N PRO A 387 -14.69 8.14 -4.31
CA PRO A 387 -15.17 6.83 -4.73
C PRO A 387 -16.51 6.93 -5.43
N GLU A 388 -16.59 6.37 -6.64
CA GLU A 388 -17.81 6.39 -7.45
C GLU A 388 -18.50 5.01 -7.44
N ARG A 389 -19.79 4.99 -7.83
CA ARG A 389 -20.58 3.77 -8.01
C ARG A 389 -20.14 3.06 -9.29
N LYS A 390 -20.13 1.74 -9.31
CA LYS A 390 -19.82 0.93 -10.50
C LYS A 390 -20.58 1.39 -11.73
N TYR A 391 -21.87 1.70 -11.59
CA TYR A 391 -22.73 2.21 -12.65
C TYR A 391 -22.19 3.47 -13.34
N PHE A 392 -21.65 4.43 -12.58
CA PHE A 392 -21.06 5.65 -13.15
C PHE A 392 -19.67 5.39 -13.71
N ILE A 393 -18.87 4.55 -13.05
CA ILE A 393 -17.55 4.18 -13.53
C ILE A 393 -17.61 3.55 -14.93
N GLU A 394 -18.57 2.65 -15.17
CA GLU A 394 -18.76 2.03 -16.49
C GLU A 394 -19.09 3.05 -17.60
N ARG A 395 -19.74 4.15 -17.25
CA ARG A 395 -20.02 5.26 -18.17
C ARG A 395 -18.83 6.18 -18.37
N ILE A 396 -18.12 6.51 -17.28
CA ILE A 396 -16.90 7.34 -17.32
C ILE A 396 -15.84 6.66 -18.16
N VAL A 397 -15.57 5.39 -17.92
CA VAL A 397 -14.51 4.61 -18.59
C VAL A 397 -14.72 4.52 -20.09
N ARG A 398 -15.97 4.51 -20.59
CA ARG A 398 -16.25 4.55 -22.04
C ARG A 398 -15.74 5.82 -22.72
N LYS A 399 -15.70 6.96 -21.99
CA LYS A 399 -15.23 8.25 -22.49
C LYS A 399 -13.80 8.57 -22.03
N ALA A 400 -13.44 8.12 -20.82
CA ALA A 400 -12.15 8.38 -20.16
C ALA A 400 -11.60 7.10 -19.53
N PRO A 401 -11.01 6.19 -20.32
CA PRO A 401 -10.51 4.90 -19.83
C PRO A 401 -9.43 5.02 -18.74
N PHE A 402 -8.69 6.12 -18.73
CA PHE A 402 -7.67 6.43 -17.72
C PHE A 402 -8.24 6.60 -16.29
N TYR A 403 -9.56 6.67 -16.11
CA TYR A 403 -10.21 6.68 -14.80
C TYR A 403 -9.74 5.54 -13.88
N TYR A 404 -9.43 4.39 -14.44
CA TYR A 404 -8.94 3.25 -13.67
C TYR A 404 -7.63 3.53 -12.90
N LEU A 405 -6.83 4.53 -13.32
CA LEU A 405 -5.60 4.94 -12.62
C LEU A 405 -5.90 5.43 -11.21
N LEU A 406 -7.07 6.04 -10.97
CA LEU A 406 -7.49 6.50 -9.66
C LEU A 406 -7.63 5.36 -8.65
N HIS A 407 -7.89 4.14 -9.13
CA HIS A 407 -7.99 2.96 -8.25
C HIS A 407 -6.64 2.49 -7.71
N ASN A 408 -5.51 3.02 -8.19
CA ASN A 408 -4.17 2.70 -7.64
C ASN A 408 -3.92 3.35 -6.28
N VAL A 409 -4.80 4.24 -5.84
CA VAL A 409 -4.75 4.88 -4.52
C VAL A 409 -6.08 4.65 -3.78
N ARG A 410 -6.03 4.78 -2.43
CA ARG A 410 -7.28 4.70 -1.65
C ARG A 410 -8.15 5.90 -1.91
N PRO A 411 -9.48 5.72 -2.07
CA PRO A 411 -10.41 6.81 -2.19
C PRO A 411 -10.42 7.67 -0.92
N GLY A 412 -10.67 8.98 -1.09
CA GLY A 412 -10.66 9.95 0.00
C GLY A 412 -12.04 10.39 0.46
N ILE A 413 -12.10 10.92 1.69
CA ILE A 413 -13.24 11.73 2.16
C ILE A 413 -13.26 13.03 1.36
N THR A 414 -12.09 13.60 1.11
CA THR A 414 -11.90 14.77 0.25
C THR A 414 -10.86 14.50 -0.83
N SER A 415 -10.91 15.25 -1.92
CA SER A 415 -9.93 15.20 -3.02
C SER A 415 -9.58 16.59 -3.51
N LEU A 416 -8.49 16.71 -4.27
CA LEU A 416 -8.14 17.97 -4.91
C LEU A 416 -9.20 18.39 -5.93
N GLY A 417 -9.78 17.43 -6.67
CA GLY A 417 -10.89 17.67 -7.58
C GLY A 417 -12.14 18.19 -6.86
N MET A 418 -12.47 17.64 -5.69
CA MET A 418 -13.59 18.17 -4.90
C MET A 418 -13.37 19.59 -4.39
N VAL A 419 -12.12 19.95 -4.08
CA VAL A 419 -11.79 21.29 -3.56
C VAL A 419 -11.72 22.34 -4.69
N LYS A 420 -11.15 21.98 -5.85
CA LYS A 420 -10.95 22.91 -6.97
C LYS A 420 -12.14 23.00 -7.92
N TYR A 421 -12.73 21.87 -8.26
CA TYR A 421 -13.86 21.79 -9.21
C TYR A 421 -15.22 21.78 -8.51
N GLY A 422 -15.33 21.09 -7.39
CA GLY A 422 -16.57 20.93 -6.64
C GLY A 422 -17.34 19.64 -6.95
N TYR A 423 -18.66 19.69 -6.86
CA TYR A 423 -19.54 18.56 -7.19
C TYR A 423 -19.75 18.47 -8.70
N ALA A 424 -19.72 17.24 -9.19
CA ALA A 424 -20.07 16.91 -10.56
C ALA A 424 -21.54 16.42 -10.61
N GLY A 425 -22.38 17.10 -11.34
CA GLY A 425 -23.79 16.76 -11.55
C GLY A 425 -24.03 15.90 -12.79
N SER A 426 -23.00 15.69 -13.62
CA SER A 426 -23.07 14.89 -14.84
C SER A 426 -21.81 14.02 -15.00
N VAL A 427 -21.88 13.02 -15.90
CA VAL A 427 -20.69 12.18 -16.22
C VAL A 427 -19.58 13.01 -16.86
N ASP A 428 -19.91 14.01 -17.65
CA ASP A 428 -18.93 14.87 -18.33
C ASP A 428 -18.19 15.75 -17.30
N GLU A 429 -18.91 16.34 -16.36
CA GLU A 429 -18.31 17.06 -15.23
C GLU A 429 -17.45 16.15 -14.33
N MET A 430 -17.82 14.87 -14.17
CA MET A 430 -16.97 13.91 -13.48
C MET A 430 -15.65 13.70 -14.22
N ILE A 431 -15.68 13.68 -15.56
CA ILE A 431 -14.48 13.55 -16.40
C ILE A 431 -13.61 14.81 -16.28
N GLU A 432 -14.19 16.00 -16.34
CA GLU A 432 -13.44 17.25 -16.16
C GLU A 432 -12.77 17.33 -14.78
N ARG A 433 -13.46 16.85 -13.72
CA ARG A 433 -12.88 16.77 -12.37
C ARG A 433 -11.66 15.85 -12.30
N LEU A 434 -11.55 14.81 -13.16
CA LEU A 434 -10.40 13.91 -13.18
C LEU A 434 -9.08 14.61 -13.48
N GLU A 435 -9.10 15.78 -14.13
CA GLU A 435 -7.88 16.56 -14.40
C GLU A 435 -7.19 17.02 -13.10
N TYR A 436 -7.92 17.05 -11.97
CA TYR A 436 -7.43 17.50 -10.67
C TYR A 436 -7.19 16.34 -9.69
N ASP A 437 -7.77 15.16 -9.92
CA ASP A 437 -7.70 13.99 -9.05
C ASP A 437 -6.62 13.02 -9.48
#